data_ee24ba54112eb74b79c02d298a5df783
#
_entry.id   ee24ba54112eb74b79c02d298a5df783
#
_cell.length_a   1.000
_cell.length_b   1.000
_cell.length_c   1.000
_cell.angle_alpha   90.00
_cell.angle_beta   90.00
_cell.angle_gamma   90.00
#
_symmetry.space_group_name_H-M   'P 1'
#
loop_
_entity.id
_entity.type
_entity.pdbx_description
1 polymer ?
#
loop_
_entity_poly.entity_id
_entity_poly.type
_entity_poly.pdbx_seq_one_letter_code
_entity_poly.pdbx_strand_id
1 'polypeptide(L)'
;MGHTIRRGARAALTAVAGAALLVGCTEEPRKQVMPGPTSTATAAPQDAVALAERYTAAGGDPDVYGIQVEDGPEGVPRVVIRTRNADQADAIFRRQNTSVITHLTTKEGASFKKGYFIDVFGPDGGLIHRMDARP
;
A
#
# COMPACT_ATOMS: atom_id res chain seq x y z
N MET A 1 20.03 88.74 8.08
CA MET A 1 20.87 88.03 9.05
C MET A 1 20.29 86.70 9.33
N GLY A 2 21.04 85.74 9.08
CA GLY A 2 21.20 84.52 9.82
C GLY A 2 20.17 83.46 9.47
N HIS A 3 20.60 82.62 8.64
CA HIS A 3 21.07 81.28 8.97
C HIS A 3 20.01 80.41 9.61
N THR A 4 19.79 79.28 9.25
CA THR A 4 20.63 78.13 8.89
C THR A 4 19.70 76.98 8.65
N ILE A 5 19.84 76.29 7.58
CA ILE A 5 20.51 75.02 7.55
C ILE A 5 19.80 73.93 8.37
N ARG A 6 19.43 72.98 7.66
CA ARG A 6 19.99 71.61 7.57
C ARG A 6 19.08 70.51 7.93
N ARG A 7 19.15 69.70 6.98
CA ARG A 7 19.57 68.31 7.02
C ARG A 7 18.51 67.40 7.58
N GLY A 8 17.99 66.66 6.79
CA GLY A 8 18.64 65.59 6.07
C GLY A 8 18.54 64.35 6.94
N ALA A 9 17.38 63.73 6.93
CA ALA A 9 17.27 62.39 7.48
C ALA A 9 17.23 61.39 6.32
N ARG A 10 18.33 60.77 6.13
CA ARG A 10 18.47 59.63 5.26
C ARG A 10 17.73 58.47 5.88
N ALA A 11 16.60 58.14 5.34
CA ALA A 11 16.00 56.85 5.62
C ALA A 11 16.73 55.81 4.79
N ALA A 12 17.60 55.06 5.44
CA ALA A 12 18.17 53.85 4.88
C ALA A 12 17.10 52.77 4.86
N LEU A 13 16.51 52.55 3.70
CA LEU A 13 15.73 51.34 3.47
C LEU A 13 16.69 50.18 3.31
N THR A 14 16.89 49.42 4.35
CA THR A 14 17.46 48.09 4.26
C THR A 14 16.39 47.16 3.76
N ALA A 15 16.40 46.91 2.47
CA ALA A 15 15.66 45.83 1.89
C ALA A 15 16.29 44.51 2.36
N VAL A 16 15.65 43.88 3.31
CA VAL A 16 15.97 42.47 3.65
C VAL A 16 15.35 41.64 2.54
N ALA A 17 16.17 41.25 1.59
CA ALA A 17 15.82 40.25 0.65
C ALA A 17 15.75 38.90 1.41
N GLY A 18 14.56 38.50 1.83
CA GLY A 18 14.32 37.17 2.32
C GLY A 18 14.49 36.17 1.17
N ALA A 19 15.64 35.55 1.11
CA ALA A 19 15.84 34.40 0.25
C ALA A 19 14.95 33.28 0.79
N ALA A 20 13.78 33.12 0.24
CA ALA A 20 12.99 31.91 0.44
C ALA A 20 13.76 30.77 -0.22
N LEU A 21 14.51 30.05 0.58
CA LEU A 21 15.05 28.76 0.17
C LEU A 21 13.87 27.80 0.04
N LEU A 22 13.30 27.74 -1.14
CA LEU A 22 12.48 26.62 -1.53
C LEU A 22 13.41 25.42 -1.62
N VAL A 23 13.60 24.75 -0.50
CA VAL A 23 14.11 23.39 -0.49
C VAL A 23 13.03 22.56 -1.16
N GLY A 24 13.10 22.44 -2.46
CA GLY A 24 12.35 21.45 -3.20
C GLY A 24 12.87 20.10 -2.77
N CYS A 25 12.20 19.47 -1.81
CA CYS A 25 12.32 18.06 -1.60
C CYS A 25 11.76 17.41 -2.85
N THR A 26 12.61 17.09 -3.80
CA THR A 26 12.33 16.09 -4.80
C THR A 26 12.33 14.75 -4.07
N GLU A 27 11.24 14.46 -3.39
CA GLU A 27 10.96 13.09 -2.99
C GLU A 27 10.77 12.32 -4.29
N GLU A 28 11.71 11.43 -4.57
CA GLU A 28 11.45 10.39 -5.54
C GLU A 28 10.10 9.75 -5.18
N PRO A 29 9.22 9.50 -6.17
CA PRO A 29 7.97 8.84 -5.89
C PRO A 29 8.28 7.46 -5.32
N ARG A 30 8.38 7.37 -4.01
CA ARG A 30 8.33 6.09 -3.32
C ARG A 30 7.03 5.48 -3.78
N LYS A 31 7.08 4.25 -4.31
CA LYS A 31 5.87 3.46 -4.51
C LYS A 31 5.10 3.56 -3.21
N GLN A 32 4.10 4.41 -3.19
CA GLN A 32 3.30 4.60 -1.99
C GLN A 32 2.66 3.24 -1.73
N VAL A 33 3.04 2.64 -0.61
CA VAL A 33 2.30 1.51 -0.09
C VAL A 33 0.87 1.99 0.01
N MET A 34 0.00 1.42 -0.80
CA MET A 34 -1.37 1.88 -0.91
C MET A 34 -2.03 1.89 0.46
N PRO A 35 -2.61 3.02 0.86
CA PRO A 35 -3.41 3.03 2.07
C PRO A 35 -4.56 2.06 1.89
N GLY A 36 -4.75 1.23 2.86
CA GLY A 36 -5.82 0.24 2.89
C GLY A 36 -6.09 -0.16 4.32
N PRO A 37 -7.13 -0.96 4.56
CA PRO A 37 -7.47 -1.40 5.89
C PRO A 37 -6.29 -2.17 6.50
N THR A 38 -6.04 -1.93 7.78
CA THR A 38 -5.04 -2.66 8.59
C THR A 38 -5.68 -3.78 9.40
N SER A 39 -6.99 -3.90 9.31
CA SER A 39 -7.77 -4.97 9.92
C SER A 39 -8.99 -5.31 9.06
N THR A 40 -9.47 -6.53 9.22
CA THR A 40 -10.69 -7.01 8.57
C THR A 40 -11.49 -7.86 9.54
N ALA A 41 -12.73 -8.18 9.19
CA ALA A 41 -13.51 -9.16 9.95
C ALA A 41 -12.81 -10.52 9.91
N THR A 42 -12.84 -11.23 11.03
CA THR A 42 -12.30 -12.59 11.13
C THR A 42 -13.17 -13.62 10.39
N ALA A 43 -14.44 -13.31 10.16
CA ALA A 43 -15.31 -14.09 9.30
C ALA A 43 -15.13 -13.64 7.84
N ALA A 44 -14.74 -14.58 6.98
CA ALA A 44 -14.64 -14.32 5.55
C ALA A 44 -16.04 -14.33 4.89
N PRO A 45 -16.26 -13.49 3.84
CA PRO A 45 -17.44 -13.62 3.00
C PRO A 45 -17.56 -15.02 2.38
N GLN A 46 -18.76 -15.46 2.05
CA GLN A 46 -19.00 -16.82 1.55
C GLN A 46 -18.25 -17.13 0.24
N ASP A 47 -18.17 -16.16 -0.66
CA ASP A 47 -17.41 -16.29 -1.91
C ASP A 47 -15.92 -16.44 -1.66
N ALA A 48 -15.38 -15.72 -0.67
CA ALA A 48 -13.98 -15.84 -0.26
C ALA A 48 -13.68 -17.20 0.40
N VAL A 49 -14.61 -17.73 1.19
CA VAL A 49 -14.53 -19.08 1.78
C VAL A 49 -14.54 -20.13 0.66
N ALA A 50 -15.50 -20.04 -0.26
CA ALA A 50 -15.62 -20.98 -1.36
C ALA A 50 -14.37 -21.03 -2.25
N LEU A 51 -13.75 -19.89 -2.50
CA LEU A 51 -12.50 -19.81 -3.26
C LEU A 51 -11.33 -20.43 -2.48
N ALA A 52 -11.24 -20.18 -1.18
CA ALA A 52 -10.23 -20.80 -0.33
C ALA A 52 -10.40 -22.31 -0.25
N GLU A 53 -11.62 -22.82 -0.20
CA GLU A 53 -11.92 -24.26 -0.22
C GLU A 53 -11.43 -24.91 -1.53
N ARG A 54 -11.69 -24.30 -2.68
CA ARG A 54 -11.17 -24.78 -3.97
C ARG A 54 -9.65 -24.76 -4.01
N TYR A 55 -9.04 -23.73 -3.48
CA TYR A 55 -7.59 -23.61 -3.37
C TYR A 55 -7.00 -24.72 -2.49
N THR A 56 -7.56 -24.96 -1.33
CA THR A 56 -7.13 -26.03 -0.41
C THR A 56 -7.35 -27.42 -1.03
N ALA A 57 -8.48 -27.65 -1.68
CA ALA A 57 -8.76 -28.90 -2.38
C ALA A 57 -7.78 -29.20 -3.52
N ALA A 58 -7.20 -28.16 -4.12
CA ALA A 58 -6.15 -28.28 -5.13
C ALA A 58 -4.74 -28.46 -4.56
N GLY A 59 -4.59 -28.64 -3.26
CA GLY A 59 -3.30 -28.83 -2.57
C GLY A 59 -2.69 -27.56 -2.00
N GLY A 60 -3.48 -26.48 -1.89
CA GLY A 60 -3.06 -25.22 -1.28
C GLY A 60 -2.94 -25.30 0.24
N ASP A 61 -2.44 -24.23 0.83
CA ASP A 61 -2.24 -24.11 2.28
C ASP A 61 -3.58 -24.23 3.03
N PRO A 62 -3.74 -25.23 3.92
CA PRO A 62 -4.98 -25.46 4.65
C PRO A 62 -5.29 -24.38 5.68
N ASP A 63 -4.33 -23.54 6.05
CA ASP A 63 -4.55 -22.43 6.96
C ASP A 63 -5.24 -21.24 6.29
N VAL A 64 -5.25 -21.18 4.97
CA VAL A 64 -5.97 -20.15 4.21
C VAL A 64 -7.46 -20.47 4.21
N TYR A 65 -8.25 -19.61 4.83
CA TYR A 65 -9.71 -19.78 4.95
C TYR A 65 -10.53 -18.76 4.19
N GLY A 66 -9.88 -17.80 3.55
CA GLY A 66 -10.53 -16.80 2.70
C GLY A 66 -9.58 -16.28 1.63
N ILE A 67 -10.02 -16.27 0.39
CA ILE A 67 -9.34 -15.64 -0.73
C ILE A 67 -10.36 -14.81 -1.48
N GLN A 68 -10.03 -13.55 -1.74
CA GLN A 68 -10.91 -12.62 -2.43
C GLN A 68 -10.10 -11.84 -3.44
N VAL A 69 -10.64 -11.63 -4.63
CA VAL A 69 -10.07 -10.74 -5.63
C VAL A 69 -11.01 -9.57 -5.79
N GLU A 70 -10.51 -8.40 -5.47
CA GLU A 70 -11.26 -7.15 -5.50
C GLU A 70 -10.72 -6.23 -6.58
N ASP A 71 -11.56 -5.30 -7.03
CA ASP A 71 -11.08 -4.21 -7.88
C ASP A 71 -10.20 -3.27 -7.04
N GLY A 72 -8.97 -3.12 -7.47
CA GLY A 72 -8.03 -2.19 -6.88
C GLY A 72 -7.95 -0.88 -7.66
N PRO A 73 -7.16 0.08 -7.18
CA PRO A 73 -6.95 1.35 -7.86
C PRO A 73 -6.34 1.15 -9.24
N GLU A 74 -6.66 2.06 -10.14
CA GLU A 74 -6.13 2.08 -11.52
C GLU A 74 -6.43 0.80 -12.31
N GLY A 75 -7.45 0.04 -11.89
CA GLY A 75 -7.81 -1.23 -12.51
C GLY A 75 -6.81 -2.36 -12.23
N VAL A 76 -5.99 -2.21 -11.21
CA VAL A 76 -5.09 -3.27 -10.73
C VAL A 76 -5.79 -4.08 -9.65
N PRO A 77 -5.93 -5.40 -9.79
CA PRO A 77 -6.64 -6.20 -8.81
C PRO A 77 -5.93 -6.25 -7.47
N ARG A 78 -6.71 -6.32 -6.41
CA ARG A 78 -6.25 -6.60 -5.05
C ARG A 78 -6.66 -8.01 -4.65
N VAL A 79 -5.69 -8.79 -4.21
CA VAL A 79 -5.91 -10.12 -3.64
C VAL A 79 -5.90 -9.99 -2.12
N VAL A 80 -6.97 -10.42 -1.48
CA VAL A 80 -7.11 -10.45 -0.02
C VAL A 80 -7.07 -11.89 0.44
N ILE A 81 -6.11 -12.22 1.29
CA ILE A 81 -5.94 -13.55 1.88
C ILE A 81 -6.20 -13.46 3.37
N ARG A 82 -7.01 -14.39 3.88
CA ARG A 82 -7.22 -14.60 5.30
C ARG A 82 -6.65 -15.95 5.70
N THR A 83 -5.75 -15.94 6.68
CA THR A 83 -5.05 -17.15 7.14
C THR A 83 -5.17 -17.33 8.64
N ARG A 84 -5.22 -18.58 9.08
CA ARG A 84 -5.13 -18.98 10.51
C ARG A 84 -3.70 -19.00 11.01
N ASN A 85 -2.72 -18.94 10.10
CA ASN A 85 -1.32 -18.93 10.46
C ASN A 85 -0.90 -17.53 10.88
N ALA A 86 -0.53 -17.35 12.15
CA ALA A 86 -0.04 -16.10 12.69
C ALA A 86 1.45 -15.83 12.41
N ASP A 87 2.15 -16.78 11.82
CA ASP A 87 3.56 -16.64 11.48
C ASP A 87 3.74 -15.59 10.37
N GLN A 88 4.56 -14.61 10.66
CA GLN A 88 4.83 -13.44 9.78
C GLN A 88 6.14 -13.58 9.00
N ALA A 89 6.76 -14.76 9.00
CA ALA A 89 8.02 -14.94 8.29
C ALA A 89 7.87 -14.72 6.78
N ASP A 90 8.78 -13.95 6.20
CA ASP A 90 8.76 -13.61 4.78
C ASP A 90 8.76 -14.85 3.87
N ALA A 91 9.43 -15.91 4.26
CA ALA A 91 9.47 -17.15 3.49
C ALA A 91 8.09 -17.82 3.40
N ILE A 92 7.30 -17.77 4.48
CA ILE A 92 5.93 -18.26 4.52
C ILE A 92 5.04 -17.40 3.63
N PHE A 93 5.15 -16.10 3.76
CA PHE A 93 4.41 -15.15 2.93
C PHE A 93 4.67 -15.36 1.43
N ARG A 94 5.93 -15.43 1.02
CA ARG A 94 6.29 -15.62 -0.40
C ARG A 94 5.75 -16.93 -0.97
N ARG A 95 5.85 -18.02 -0.22
CA ARG A 95 5.30 -19.31 -0.64
C ARG A 95 3.79 -19.25 -0.78
N GLN A 96 3.10 -18.69 0.20
CA GLN A 96 1.65 -18.53 0.19
C GLN A 96 1.20 -17.64 -0.98
N ASN A 97 1.85 -16.50 -1.17
CA ASN A 97 1.58 -15.59 -2.28
C ASN A 97 1.72 -16.31 -3.63
N THR A 98 2.86 -16.94 -3.88
CA THR A 98 3.10 -17.67 -5.13
C THR A 98 2.05 -18.75 -5.36
N SER A 99 1.72 -19.52 -4.34
CA SER A 99 0.73 -20.59 -4.41
C SER A 99 -0.67 -20.07 -4.73
N VAL A 100 -1.11 -19.01 -4.03
CA VAL A 100 -2.44 -18.42 -4.26
C VAL A 100 -2.54 -17.77 -5.65
N ILE A 101 -1.54 -16.98 -6.05
CA ILE A 101 -1.55 -16.34 -7.36
C ILE A 101 -1.52 -17.37 -8.49
N THR A 102 -0.74 -18.45 -8.33
CA THR A 102 -0.73 -19.56 -9.30
C THR A 102 -2.11 -20.21 -9.41
N HIS A 103 -2.77 -20.49 -8.29
CA HIS A 103 -4.12 -21.06 -8.30
C HIS A 103 -5.12 -20.11 -8.98
N LEU A 104 -5.11 -18.84 -8.62
CA LEU A 104 -6.02 -17.84 -9.22
C LEU A 104 -5.84 -17.74 -10.73
N THR A 105 -4.60 -17.76 -11.22
CA THR A 105 -4.34 -17.65 -12.67
C THR A 105 -4.65 -18.95 -13.41
N THR A 106 -4.30 -20.10 -12.87
CA THR A 106 -4.39 -21.38 -13.58
C THR A 106 -5.74 -22.08 -13.43
N LYS A 107 -6.43 -21.86 -12.32
CA LYS A 107 -7.70 -22.56 -11.99
C LYS A 107 -8.91 -21.64 -12.02
N GLU A 108 -8.75 -20.40 -11.63
CA GLU A 108 -9.86 -19.44 -11.51
C GLU A 108 -9.91 -18.44 -12.70
N GLY A 109 -8.95 -18.48 -13.60
CA GLY A 109 -8.92 -17.62 -14.78
C GLY A 109 -8.62 -16.14 -14.50
N ALA A 110 -8.07 -15.81 -13.34
CA ALA A 110 -7.69 -14.45 -13.01
C ALA A 110 -6.52 -13.97 -13.88
N SER A 111 -6.52 -12.68 -14.20
CA SER A 111 -5.46 -12.06 -14.97
C SER A 111 -4.76 -10.98 -14.16
N PHE A 112 -3.44 -11.10 -14.05
CA PHE A 112 -2.57 -10.16 -13.35
C PHE A 112 -1.57 -9.48 -14.31
N LYS A 113 -1.98 -9.20 -15.52
CA LYS A 113 -1.10 -8.58 -16.55
C LYS A 113 -0.56 -7.22 -16.13
N LYS A 114 -1.31 -6.48 -15.32
CA LYS A 114 -0.92 -5.17 -14.77
C LYS A 114 -0.27 -5.28 -13.41
N GLY A 115 0.03 -6.50 -12.94
CA GLY A 115 0.40 -6.76 -11.57
C GLY A 115 -0.81 -6.88 -10.65
N TYR A 116 -0.57 -6.85 -9.36
CA TYR A 116 -1.60 -6.95 -8.32
C TYR A 116 -1.13 -6.33 -7.02
N PHE A 117 -2.10 -6.03 -6.16
CA PHE A 117 -1.85 -5.78 -4.74
C PHE A 117 -2.23 -7.03 -3.96
N ILE A 118 -1.54 -7.29 -2.86
CA ILE A 118 -1.88 -8.39 -1.96
C ILE A 118 -1.87 -7.93 -0.52
N ASP A 119 -2.95 -8.25 0.19
CA ASP A 119 -3.10 -8.06 1.62
C ASP A 119 -3.32 -9.43 2.28
N VAL A 120 -2.55 -9.75 3.31
CA VAL A 120 -2.72 -10.95 4.11
C VAL A 120 -3.11 -10.56 5.53
N PHE A 121 -4.26 -11.08 5.97
CA PHE A 121 -4.79 -10.87 7.31
C PHE A 121 -4.67 -12.17 8.12
N GLY A 122 -4.23 -12.02 9.37
CA GLY A 122 -4.04 -13.11 10.30
C GLY A 122 -5.31 -13.55 11.03
N PRO A 123 -5.18 -14.49 11.99
CA PRO A 123 -6.32 -15.09 12.70
C PRO A 123 -7.09 -14.09 13.57
N ASP A 124 -6.47 -12.99 13.95
CA ASP A 124 -7.10 -11.88 14.70
C ASP A 124 -7.76 -10.82 13.80
N GLY A 125 -7.67 -11.00 12.47
CA GLY A 125 -8.11 -10.01 11.49
C GLY A 125 -7.13 -8.87 11.25
N GLY A 126 -5.97 -8.87 11.90
CA GLY A 126 -4.93 -7.89 11.71
C GLY A 126 -4.12 -8.11 10.42
N LEU A 127 -3.70 -7.03 9.78
CA LEU A 127 -2.85 -7.09 8.60
C LEU A 127 -1.47 -7.64 8.97
N ILE A 128 -1.06 -8.72 8.31
CA ILE A 128 0.27 -9.33 8.47
C ILE A 128 1.22 -8.83 7.39
N HIS A 129 0.79 -8.88 6.14
CA HIS A 129 1.58 -8.45 4.99
C HIS A 129 0.75 -7.63 4.01
N ARG A 130 1.42 -6.66 3.41
CA ARG A 130 0.90 -5.90 2.27
C ARG A 130 2.00 -5.73 1.25
N MET A 131 1.71 -6.04 0.00
CA MET A 131 2.69 -5.94 -1.07
C MET A 131 2.05 -5.34 -2.32
N ASP A 132 2.83 -4.52 -3.01
CA ASP A 132 2.56 -4.01 -4.36
C ASP A 132 3.43 -4.80 -5.33
N ALA A 133 2.82 -5.63 -6.15
CA ALA A 133 3.46 -6.46 -7.17
C ALA A 133 3.19 -5.94 -8.59
N ARG A 134 3.07 -4.64 -8.74
CA ARG A 134 3.06 -4.01 -10.06
C ARG A 134 4.47 -4.00 -10.66
N PRO A 135 4.59 -4.09 -11.99
CA PRO A 135 5.89 -4.01 -12.68
C PRO A 135 6.55 -2.63 -12.53
#